data_7176cd155a9ac66c3fc7d4b86c40ea37
#
_entry.id   7176cd155a9ac66c3fc7d4b86c40ea37
#
_cell.length_a   1.000
_cell.length_b   1.000
_cell.length_c   1.000
_cell.angle_alpha   90.00
_cell.angle_beta   90.00
_cell.angle_gamma   90.00
#
_symmetry.space_group_name_H-M   'P 1'
#
loop_
_entity.id
_entity.type
_entity.pdbx_description
1 polymer ?
#
loop_
_entity_poly.entity_id
_entity_poly.type
_entity_poly.pdbx_seq_one_letter_code
_entity_poly.pdbx_strand_id
1 'polypeptide(L)'
;MINKEIIEAFKTIADEKNIDRVELSTIIEDIFIVMIEKKYGEDIDNFSVIANMEKGEIEIYQEKTVVEEVDDEIKEISLKKAIKVEPDLELGDPFVEIVDPESFGRRLISSAKQFLSQKLKEIERNAIYGEFNDKIGQIFVGSVHQIQRDRIFIIKDNVEIMLPKSEQMPNDRYRRGETIRGILKDIKVTARGPEIILSRSDDSFLEKLFELEIPEIEDGIIEIKSVSRVAGDRSKIVVYSSDRRIDAVGACVGMRGSRIQSIVRELNGEKIDIINWSERPEILISRALAPARPIDLYLDEERPFVVAVFEDEELSMAIGKNGQNIRLASNVTNYRIDAVKRSEHQGENNIYLEEIEELNEKHVNILSDNNIVTSADFEDLDKDHILSIKGLGPKTYEKIISLIQVYKEKATEDVKENVNEDTVTQEEEA
;
A
#
# COMPACT_ATOMS: atom_id res chain seq x y z
N MET A 1 40.33 -34.92 16.24
CA MET A 1 40.17 -33.89 17.31
C MET A 1 39.45 -32.65 16.79
N ILE A 2 39.83 -32.10 15.66
CA ILE A 2 39.25 -30.89 15.04
C ILE A 2 37.76 -31.07 14.68
N ASN A 3 37.35 -32.24 14.17
CA ASN A 3 35.95 -32.52 13.80
C ASN A 3 34.98 -32.39 14.97
N LYS A 4 35.32 -32.91 16.15
CA LYS A 4 34.48 -32.82 17.34
C LYS A 4 34.33 -31.38 17.83
N GLU A 5 35.40 -30.61 17.85
CA GLU A 5 35.36 -29.20 18.26
C GLU A 5 34.51 -28.34 17.31
N ILE A 6 34.52 -28.65 16.00
CA ILE A 6 33.70 -27.94 15.00
C ILE A 6 32.24 -28.28 15.22
N ILE A 7 31.88 -29.56 15.34
CA ILE A 7 30.51 -29.99 15.53
C ILE A 7 29.95 -29.55 16.88
N GLU A 8 30.75 -29.56 17.96
CA GLU A 8 30.30 -29.01 19.24
C GLU A 8 30.03 -27.49 19.16
N ALA A 9 30.90 -26.77 18.46
CA ALA A 9 30.64 -25.34 18.20
C ALA A 9 29.37 -25.10 17.39
N PHE A 10 29.12 -25.94 16.38
CA PHE A 10 27.93 -25.87 15.55
C PHE A 10 26.67 -26.25 16.34
N LYS A 11 26.71 -27.30 17.19
CA LYS A 11 25.62 -27.66 18.09
C LYS A 11 25.28 -26.55 19.06
N THR A 12 26.30 -25.93 19.67
CA THR A 12 26.07 -24.80 20.59
C THR A 12 25.34 -23.64 19.91
N ILE A 13 25.77 -23.29 18.69
CA ILE A 13 25.14 -22.23 17.92
C ILE A 13 23.70 -22.61 17.51
N ALA A 14 23.46 -23.87 17.14
CA ALA A 14 22.13 -24.33 16.73
C ALA A 14 21.16 -24.41 17.94
N ASP A 15 21.64 -24.86 19.10
CA ASP A 15 20.84 -24.86 20.33
C ASP A 15 20.49 -23.43 20.78
N GLU A 16 21.41 -22.48 20.67
CA GLU A 16 21.15 -21.05 20.94
C GLU A 16 20.12 -20.46 20.00
N LYS A 17 20.03 -20.97 18.78
CA LYS A 17 19.16 -20.45 17.70
C LYS A 17 17.91 -21.29 17.47
N ASN A 18 17.72 -22.37 18.25
CA ASN A 18 16.59 -23.28 18.15
C ASN A 18 16.40 -23.91 16.75
N ILE A 19 17.54 -24.30 16.13
CA ILE A 19 17.58 -24.91 14.79
C ILE A 19 17.49 -26.42 14.91
N ASP A 20 16.70 -27.08 14.07
CA ASP A 20 16.58 -28.53 14.05
C ASP A 20 17.88 -29.21 13.62
N ARG A 21 18.15 -30.37 14.18
CA ARG A 21 19.39 -31.15 13.91
C ARG A 21 19.52 -31.59 12.48
N VAL A 22 18.40 -31.87 11.80
CA VAL A 22 18.40 -32.27 10.38
C VAL A 22 18.79 -31.07 9.52
N GLU A 23 18.21 -29.93 9.78
CA GLU A 23 18.54 -28.68 9.09
C GLU A 23 20.02 -28.30 9.31
N LEU A 24 20.49 -28.46 10.54
CA LEU A 24 21.91 -28.20 10.87
C LEU A 24 22.86 -29.14 10.10
N SER A 25 22.53 -30.42 9.93
CA SER A 25 23.37 -31.35 9.17
C SER A 25 23.47 -30.95 7.71
N THR A 26 22.36 -30.62 7.10
CA THR A 26 22.33 -30.11 5.69
C THR A 26 23.17 -28.85 5.52
N ILE A 27 23.07 -27.89 6.46
CA ILE A 27 23.88 -26.66 6.43
C ILE A 27 25.37 -26.97 6.51
N ILE A 28 25.77 -27.94 7.36
CA ILE A 28 27.16 -28.33 7.49
C ILE A 28 27.66 -29.00 6.20
N GLU A 29 26.86 -29.89 5.62
CA GLU A 29 27.17 -30.57 4.36
C GLU A 29 27.38 -29.55 3.24
N ASP A 30 26.46 -28.58 3.06
CA ASP A 30 26.59 -27.49 2.09
C ASP A 30 27.84 -26.66 2.29
N ILE A 31 28.17 -26.35 3.54
CA ILE A 31 29.37 -25.57 3.86
C ILE A 31 30.64 -26.31 3.41
N PHE A 32 30.72 -27.62 3.67
CA PHE A 32 31.89 -28.40 3.29
C PHE A 32 31.97 -28.60 1.77
N ILE A 33 30.84 -28.74 1.06
CA ILE A 33 30.79 -28.77 -0.41
C ILE A 33 31.34 -27.45 -0.99
N VAL A 34 30.86 -26.30 -0.52
CA VAL A 34 31.38 -24.97 -0.98
C VAL A 34 32.88 -24.80 -0.66
N MET A 35 33.34 -25.39 0.44
CA MET A 35 34.76 -25.36 0.79
C MET A 35 35.60 -26.25 -0.16
N ILE A 36 35.08 -27.40 -0.56
CA ILE A 36 35.69 -28.30 -1.54
C ILE A 36 35.79 -27.60 -2.90
N GLU A 37 34.69 -27.00 -3.35
CA GLU A 37 34.65 -26.22 -4.59
C GLU A 37 35.68 -25.07 -4.60
N LYS A 38 35.84 -24.35 -3.48
CA LYS A 38 36.89 -23.31 -3.36
C LYS A 38 38.31 -23.83 -3.42
N LYS A 39 38.54 -25.08 -3.00
CA LYS A 39 39.88 -25.68 -3.00
C LYS A 39 40.25 -26.31 -4.32
N TYR A 40 39.28 -26.97 -4.95
CA TYR A 40 39.50 -27.81 -6.10
C TYR A 40 38.91 -27.26 -7.43
N GLY A 41 37.99 -26.27 -7.35
CA GLY A 41 37.31 -25.64 -8.50
C GLY A 41 35.78 -25.87 -8.47
N GLU A 42 35.04 -25.05 -9.24
CA GLU A 42 33.56 -25.09 -9.25
C GLU A 42 32.98 -26.26 -10.06
N ASP A 43 33.76 -26.91 -10.94
CA ASP A 43 33.30 -28.01 -11.82
C ASP A 43 33.49 -29.39 -11.18
N ILE A 44 33.47 -29.50 -9.87
CA ILE A 44 33.73 -30.74 -9.14
C ILE A 44 32.40 -31.32 -8.64
N ASP A 45 32.03 -32.49 -9.19
CA ASP A 45 30.81 -33.24 -8.89
C ASP A 45 31.05 -34.59 -8.20
N ASN A 46 32.32 -34.89 -7.89
CA ASN A 46 32.75 -36.20 -7.38
C ASN A 46 32.98 -36.23 -5.86
N PHE A 47 32.45 -35.24 -5.14
CA PHE A 47 32.49 -35.20 -3.66
C PHE A 47 31.11 -35.29 -3.05
N SER A 48 30.98 -36.03 -1.96
CA SER A 48 29.81 -36.02 -1.10
C SER A 48 30.22 -35.85 0.35
N VAL A 49 29.41 -35.13 1.11
CA VAL A 49 29.67 -34.84 2.53
C VAL A 49 28.50 -35.34 3.33
N ILE A 50 28.78 -36.07 4.42
CA ILE A 50 27.79 -36.56 5.38
C ILE A 50 28.17 -36.06 6.78
N ALA A 51 27.27 -35.28 7.39
CA ALA A 51 27.42 -34.78 8.74
C ALA A 51 26.58 -35.62 9.73
N ASN A 52 27.24 -36.47 10.52
CA ASN A 52 26.58 -37.24 11.56
C ASN A 52 26.54 -36.47 12.88
N MET A 53 25.38 -35.84 13.14
CA MET A 53 25.18 -35.00 14.33
C MET A 53 25.16 -35.80 15.64
N GLU A 54 24.84 -37.10 15.64
CA GLU A 54 24.82 -37.93 16.83
C GLU A 54 26.23 -38.34 17.26
N LYS A 55 27.03 -38.81 16.31
CA LYS A 55 28.41 -39.19 16.55
C LYS A 55 29.37 -38.00 16.67
N GLY A 56 28.98 -36.84 16.13
CA GLY A 56 29.85 -35.68 16.10
C GLY A 56 30.96 -35.83 15.07
N GLU A 57 30.67 -36.41 13.90
CA GLU A 57 31.64 -36.72 12.85
C GLU A 57 31.17 -36.17 11.51
N ILE A 58 32.12 -35.70 10.72
CA ILE A 58 31.93 -35.27 9.34
C ILE A 58 32.77 -36.18 8.47
N GLU A 59 32.11 -36.85 7.55
CA GLU A 59 32.75 -37.73 6.58
C GLU A 59 32.66 -37.10 5.19
N ILE A 60 33.78 -36.97 4.52
CA ILE A 60 33.88 -36.45 3.17
C ILE A 60 34.30 -37.60 2.27
N TYR A 61 33.46 -37.94 1.31
CA TYR A 61 33.69 -38.99 0.37
C TYR A 61 34.07 -38.36 -1.00
N GLN A 62 35.15 -38.87 -1.58
CA GLN A 62 35.58 -38.51 -2.93
C GLN A 62 35.46 -39.75 -3.81
N GLU A 63 34.65 -39.69 -4.84
CA GLU A 63 34.52 -40.72 -5.86
C GLU A 63 35.54 -40.50 -6.96
N LYS A 64 36.39 -41.53 -7.24
CA LYS A 64 37.40 -41.51 -8.29
C LYS A 64 37.19 -42.71 -9.23
N THR A 65 37.55 -42.54 -10.49
CA THR A 65 37.53 -43.64 -11.43
C THR A 65 38.88 -44.32 -11.46
N VAL A 66 38.90 -45.67 -11.41
CA VAL A 66 40.15 -46.44 -11.50
C VAL A 66 40.64 -46.44 -12.92
N VAL A 67 41.89 -45.96 -13.14
CA VAL A 67 42.53 -45.85 -14.46
C VAL A 67 43.94 -46.49 -14.44
N GLU A 68 44.50 -46.75 -15.59
CA GLU A 68 45.84 -47.30 -15.72
C GLU A 68 46.90 -46.20 -15.54
N GLU A 69 46.72 -45.05 -16.20
CA GLU A 69 47.49 -43.82 -16.04
C GLU A 69 46.60 -42.69 -15.59
N VAL A 70 46.99 -41.91 -14.59
CA VAL A 70 46.21 -40.83 -13.96
C VAL A 70 46.50 -39.52 -14.66
N ASP A 71 45.51 -38.95 -15.34
CA ASP A 71 45.57 -37.62 -15.96
C ASP A 71 45.06 -36.56 -14.99
N ASP A 72 44.02 -36.83 -14.20
CA ASP A 72 43.46 -35.94 -13.20
C ASP A 72 43.46 -36.60 -11.81
N GLU A 73 44.36 -36.17 -10.91
CA GLU A 73 44.49 -36.67 -9.56
C GLU A 73 43.20 -36.50 -8.70
N ILE A 74 42.31 -35.60 -9.11
CA ILE A 74 41.06 -35.29 -8.38
C ILE A 74 39.96 -36.30 -8.77
N LYS A 75 39.85 -36.68 -10.05
CA LYS A 75 38.81 -37.58 -10.58
C LYS A 75 39.26 -39.02 -10.78
N GLU A 76 40.57 -39.29 -10.76
CA GLU A 76 41.14 -40.58 -11.15
C GLU A 76 42.09 -41.13 -10.10
N ILE A 77 42.19 -42.45 -10.03
CA ILE A 77 43.15 -43.16 -9.18
C ILE A 77 43.77 -44.32 -9.98
N SER A 78 45.09 -44.51 -9.84
CA SER A 78 45.74 -45.64 -10.53
C SER A 78 45.34 -46.98 -9.93
N LEU A 79 45.13 -47.97 -10.78
CA LEU A 79 44.78 -49.35 -10.40
C LEU A 79 45.72 -49.90 -9.33
N LYS A 80 47.03 -49.61 -9.38
CA LYS A 80 48.02 -50.02 -8.40
C LYS A 80 47.79 -49.45 -6.98
N LYS A 81 47.19 -48.28 -6.88
CA LYS A 81 46.84 -47.69 -5.60
C LYS A 81 45.46 -48.18 -5.11
N ALA A 82 44.50 -48.33 -6.02
CA ALA A 82 43.14 -48.77 -5.71
C ALA A 82 43.12 -50.22 -5.15
N ILE A 83 43.82 -51.15 -5.80
CA ILE A 83 43.92 -52.59 -5.35
C ILE A 83 44.58 -52.74 -3.98
N LYS A 84 45.38 -51.79 -3.50
CA LYS A 84 45.95 -51.84 -2.13
C LYS A 84 44.90 -51.65 -1.05
N VAL A 85 43.82 -50.96 -1.38
CA VAL A 85 42.70 -50.68 -0.45
C VAL A 85 41.57 -51.67 -0.63
N GLU A 86 41.20 -51.91 -1.90
CA GLU A 86 40.18 -52.86 -2.31
C GLU A 86 40.74 -53.80 -3.41
N PRO A 87 41.06 -55.08 -3.08
CA PRO A 87 41.75 -55.98 -3.99
C PRO A 87 40.94 -56.38 -5.23
N ASP A 88 39.62 -56.25 -5.20
CA ASP A 88 38.70 -56.77 -6.21
C ASP A 88 38.34 -55.70 -7.28
N LEU A 89 38.96 -54.51 -7.30
CA LEU A 89 38.69 -53.44 -8.23
C LEU A 89 39.33 -53.66 -9.60
N GLU A 90 38.56 -53.35 -10.66
CA GLU A 90 38.99 -53.39 -12.09
C GLU A 90 39.10 -51.99 -12.68
N LEU A 91 39.68 -51.90 -13.89
CA LEU A 91 39.76 -50.63 -14.62
C LEU A 91 38.35 -50.12 -15.02
N GLY A 92 38.06 -48.87 -14.61
CA GLY A 92 36.77 -48.20 -14.84
C GLY A 92 35.81 -48.28 -13.65
N ASP A 93 36.14 -49.03 -12.62
CA ASP A 93 35.33 -49.13 -11.42
C ASP A 93 35.37 -47.81 -10.60
N PRO A 94 34.28 -47.42 -9.91
CA PRO A 94 34.27 -46.30 -8.98
C PRO A 94 35.01 -46.70 -7.71
N PHE A 95 35.92 -45.87 -7.26
CA PHE A 95 36.66 -45.98 -6.01
C PHE A 95 36.27 -44.82 -5.08
N VAL A 96 35.83 -45.14 -3.86
CA VAL A 96 35.44 -44.09 -2.89
C VAL A 96 36.56 -43.91 -1.86
N GLU A 97 37.16 -42.73 -1.83
CA GLU A 97 38.19 -42.34 -0.84
C GLU A 97 37.57 -41.48 0.22
N ILE A 98 37.85 -41.81 1.52
CA ILE A 98 37.45 -40.96 2.65
C ILE A 98 38.52 -39.90 2.81
N VAL A 99 38.15 -38.64 2.65
CA VAL A 99 39.04 -37.50 2.76
C VAL A 99 38.96 -36.94 4.19
N ASP A 100 40.09 -36.87 4.90
CA ASP A 100 40.16 -36.30 6.21
C ASP A 100 39.91 -34.75 6.14
N PRO A 101 38.88 -34.23 6.84
CA PRO A 101 38.64 -32.78 6.93
C PRO A 101 39.83 -31.98 7.44
N GLU A 102 40.72 -32.57 8.23
CA GLU A 102 41.97 -31.92 8.68
C GLU A 102 42.90 -31.57 7.51
N SER A 103 42.82 -32.30 6.43
CA SER A 103 43.62 -32.03 5.20
C SER A 103 43.31 -30.66 4.53
N PHE A 104 42.15 -30.09 4.85
CA PHE A 104 41.76 -28.76 4.33
C PHE A 104 42.46 -27.59 5.08
N GLY A 105 43.06 -27.83 6.23
CA GLY A 105 43.84 -26.87 6.99
C GLY A 105 43.03 -25.82 7.78
N ARG A 106 43.68 -25.18 8.73
CA ARG A 106 43.03 -24.28 9.72
C ARG A 106 42.32 -23.05 9.09
N ARG A 107 42.76 -22.55 7.93
CA ARG A 107 42.15 -21.43 7.27
C ARG A 107 40.74 -21.79 6.75
N LEU A 108 40.60 -22.99 6.22
CA LEU A 108 39.34 -23.48 5.69
C LEU A 108 38.32 -23.68 6.83
N ILE A 109 38.73 -24.21 7.97
CA ILE A 109 37.92 -24.38 9.19
C ILE A 109 37.41 -23.01 9.70
N SER A 110 38.28 -21.99 9.70
CA SER A 110 37.86 -20.63 10.07
C SER A 110 36.83 -20.06 9.10
N SER A 111 37.00 -20.31 7.80
CA SER A 111 36.03 -19.94 6.77
C SER A 111 34.71 -20.68 6.95
N ALA A 112 34.73 -21.97 7.32
CA ALA A 112 33.49 -22.73 7.64
C ALA A 112 32.66 -22.09 8.75
N LYS A 113 33.30 -21.69 9.85
CA LYS A 113 32.64 -21.01 10.97
C LYS A 113 31.99 -19.69 10.53
N GLN A 114 32.69 -18.93 9.67
CA GLN A 114 32.18 -17.67 9.15
C GLN A 114 30.99 -17.92 8.21
N PHE A 115 31.07 -18.92 7.34
CA PHE A 115 30.02 -19.30 6.41
C PHE A 115 28.78 -19.82 7.14
N LEU A 116 28.96 -20.66 8.18
CA LEU A 116 27.86 -21.08 9.05
C LEU A 116 27.16 -19.87 9.67
N SER A 117 27.90 -18.96 10.28
CA SER A 117 27.31 -17.76 10.89
C SER A 117 26.52 -16.92 9.88
N GLN A 118 26.98 -16.89 8.62
CA GLN A 118 26.28 -16.21 7.54
C GLN A 118 25.00 -16.95 7.13
N LYS A 119 25.06 -18.27 7.00
CA LYS A 119 23.91 -19.10 6.62
C LYS A 119 22.81 -19.09 7.69
N LEU A 120 23.21 -19.18 8.96
CA LEU A 120 22.29 -19.05 10.08
C LEU A 120 21.57 -17.70 10.12
N LYS A 121 22.30 -16.62 9.85
CA LYS A 121 21.67 -15.28 9.72
C LYS A 121 20.69 -15.21 8.57
N GLU A 122 20.97 -15.91 7.46
CA GLU A 122 20.05 -16.00 6.32
C GLU A 122 18.75 -16.73 6.69
N ILE A 123 18.86 -17.85 7.40
CA ILE A 123 17.70 -18.62 7.88
C ILE A 123 16.87 -17.79 8.86
N GLU A 124 17.49 -17.13 9.84
CA GLU A 124 16.80 -16.22 10.76
C GLU A 124 16.06 -15.10 10.01
N ARG A 125 16.71 -14.52 9.00
CA ARG A 125 16.10 -13.50 8.15
C ARG A 125 14.88 -14.00 7.41
N ASN A 126 14.96 -15.20 6.84
CA ASN A 126 13.86 -15.82 6.10
C ASN A 126 12.71 -16.19 7.05
N ALA A 127 13.01 -16.69 8.24
CA ALA A 127 12.01 -16.98 9.27
C ALA A 127 11.28 -15.70 9.72
N ILE A 128 12.01 -14.63 10.02
CA ILE A 128 11.42 -13.32 10.36
C ILE A 128 10.58 -12.79 9.20
N TYR A 129 11.09 -12.88 7.98
CA TYR A 129 10.35 -12.45 6.78
C TYR A 129 9.04 -13.21 6.64
N GLY A 130 9.06 -14.55 6.73
CA GLY A 130 7.86 -15.37 6.65
C GLY A 130 6.84 -15.04 7.75
N GLU A 131 7.29 -14.94 9.00
CA GLU A 131 6.43 -14.64 10.14
C GLU A 131 5.71 -13.27 10.00
N PHE A 132 6.42 -12.24 9.55
CA PHE A 132 5.87 -10.89 9.48
C PHE A 132 5.16 -10.60 8.16
N ASN A 133 5.48 -11.32 7.08
CA ASN A 133 4.81 -11.16 5.79
C ASN A 133 3.30 -11.44 5.89
N ASP A 134 2.91 -12.47 6.63
CA ASP A 134 1.51 -12.82 6.87
C ASP A 134 0.78 -11.84 7.82
N LYS A 135 1.54 -10.95 8.47
CA LYS A 135 1.03 -9.93 9.39
C LYS A 135 0.97 -8.53 8.75
N ILE A 136 1.36 -8.39 7.49
CA ILE A 136 1.21 -7.11 6.76
C ILE A 136 -0.27 -6.71 6.78
N GLY A 137 -0.54 -5.43 7.04
CA GLY A 137 -1.89 -4.90 7.19
C GLY A 137 -2.53 -5.16 8.57
N GLN A 138 -1.83 -5.77 9.53
CA GLN A 138 -2.32 -5.94 10.89
C GLN A 138 -1.74 -4.90 11.85
N ILE A 139 -2.48 -4.63 12.93
CA ILE A 139 -1.99 -3.75 14.00
C ILE A 139 -0.87 -4.43 14.76
N PHE A 140 0.23 -3.72 14.87
CA PHE A 140 1.37 -4.08 15.68
C PHE A 140 1.47 -3.16 16.90
N VAL A 141 1.82 -3.74 18.05
CA VAL A 141 2.03 -3.03 19.31
C VAL A 141 3.41 -3.38 19.85
N GLY A 142 4.23 -2.37 20.08
CA GLY A 142 5.59 -2.57 20.61
C GLY A 142 6.06 -1.37 21.43
N SER A 143 7.25 -1.45 22.00
CA SER A 143 7.84 -0.35 22.76
C SER A 143 8.93 0.37 21.99
N VAL A 144 8.96 1.69 22.12
CA VAL A 144 9.99 2.53 21.52
C VAL A 144 11.35 2.22 22.16
N HIS A 145 12.27 1.69 21.35
CA HIS A 145 13.62 1.32 21.79
C HIS A 145 14.62 2.46 21.57
N GLN A 146 14.69 2.96 20.33
CA GLN A 146 15.63 4.01 19.93
C GLN A 146 14.95 5.05 19.04
N ILE A 147 15.27 6.32 19.27
CA ILE A 147 14.79 7.45 18.47
C ILE A 147 15.97 8.05 17.74
N GLN A 148 15.90 8.08 16.41
CA GLN A 148 16.85 8.73 15.51
C GLN A 148 16.17 9.91 14.78
N ARG A 149 16.94 10.69 14.06
CA ARG A 149 16.44 11.90 13.38
C ARG A 149 15.41 11.59 12.29
N ASP A 150 15.58 10.48 11.58
CA ASP A 150 14.80 10.08 10.40
C ASP A 150 13.93 8.84 10.62
N ARG A 151 14.07 8.16 11.75
CA ARG A 151 13.36 6.92 12.07
C ARG A 151 13.31 6.62 13.56
N ILE A 152 12.37 5.80 13.94
CA ILE A 152 12.22 5.29 15.30
C ILE A 152 12.25 3.77 15.23
N PHE A 153 12.97 3.15 16.14
CA PHE A 153 13.01 1.71 16.29
C PHE A 153 12.10 1.27 17.43
N ILE A 154 11.26 0.30 17.15
CA ILE A 154 10.27 -0.27 18.05
C ILE A 154 10.63 -1.74 18.23
N ILE A 155 10.59 -2.22 19.46
CA ILE A 155 10.92 -3.61 19.80
C ILE A 155 9.68 -4.33 20.34
N LYS A 156 9.48 -5.56 19.88
CA LYS A 156 8.61 -6.57 20.45
C LYS A 156 9.22 -7.94 20.20
N ASP A 157 9.25 -8.79 21.24
CA ASP A 157 9.74 -10.18 21.16
C ASP A 157 11.13 -10.29 20.50
N ASN A 158 12.04 -9.36 20.83
CA ASN A 158 13.40 -9.23 20.29
C ASN A 158 13.49 -8.88 18.79
N VAL A 159 12.36 -8.63 18.13
CA VAL A 159 12.33 -8.16 16.75
C VAL A 159 12.28 -6.64 16.73
N GLU A 160 13.17 -6.04 15.93
CA GLU A 160 13.23 -4.60 15.73
C GLU A 160 12.43 -4.18 14.49
N ILE A 161 11.52 -3.25 14.68
CA ILE A 161 10.63 -2.71 13.65
C ILE A 161 10.91 -1.23 13.50
N MET A 162 10.95 -0.75 12.26
CA MET A 162 11.26 0.62 11.93
C MET A 162 9.99 1.44 11.64
N LEU A 163 9.88 2.61 12.26
CA LEU A 163 8.90 3.65 11.94
C LEU A 163 9.65 4.83 11.28
N PRO A 164 9.73 4.89 9.94
CA PRO A 164 10.36 5.99 9.23
C PRO A 164 9.63 7.31 9.47
N LYS A 165 10.30 8.44 9.32
CA LYS A 165 9.70 9.76 9.52
C LYS A 165 8.51 10.03 8.58
N SER A 166 8.53 9.50 7.37
CA SER A 166 7.41 9.58 6.40
C SER A 166 6.15 8.85 6.88
N GLU A 167 6.29 7.86 7.75
CA GLU A 167 5.20 7.03 8.27
C GLU A 167 4.77 7.45 9.68
N GLN A 168 5.39 8.50 10.24
CA GLN A 168 5.03 9.10 11.52
C GLN A 168 3.91 10.12 11.34
N MET A 169 3.07 10.27 12.35
CA MET A 169 2.08 11.35 12.39
C MET A 169 2.76 12.66 12.88
N PRO A 170 2.42 13.82 12.30
CA PRO A 170 3.05 15.10 12.66
C PRO A 170 2.89 15.48 14.14
N ASN A 171 1.79 15.05 14.75
CA ASN A 171 1.44 15.39 16.13
C ASN A 171 1.96 14.39 17.17
N ASP A 172 2.55 13.28 16.73
CA ASP A 172 3.08 12.26 17.64
C ASP A 172 4.34 12.75 18.35
N ARG A 173 4.42 12.43 19.63
CA ARG A 173 5.62 12.64 20.45
C ARG A 173 6.05 11.31 21.02
N TYR A 174 7.21 10.85 20.63
CA TYR A 174 7.74 9.54 20.99
C TYR A 174 8.74 9.65 22.14
N ARG A 175 8.61 8.75 23.12
CA ARG A 175 9.55 8.63 24.25
C ARG A 175 10.06 7.19 24.32
N ARG A 176 11.32 7.04 24.67
CA ARG A 176 11.92 5.71 24.87
C ARG A 176 11.18 4.94 25.98
N GLY A 177 10.85 3.67 25.70
CA GLY A 177 10.06 2.81 26.59
C GLY A 177 8.55 2.99 26.52
N GLU A 178 8.05 3.96 25.72
CA GLU A 178 6.63 4.15 25.51
C GLU A 178 6.08 3.09 24.55
N THR A 179 4.87 2.62 24.84
CA THR A 179 4.17 1.68 23.95
C THR A 179 3.52 2.44 22.81
N ILE A 180 3.73 1.96 21.60
CA ILE A 180 3.20 2.53 20.37
C ILE A 180 2.44 1.48 19.57
N ARG A 181 1.37 1.89 18.90
CA ARG A 181 0.61 1.10 17.94
C ARG A 181 0.82 1.65 16.53
N GLY A 182 0.78 0.79 15.55
CA GLY A 182 0.80 1.14 14.13
C GLY A 182 0.42 -0.06 13.30
N ILE A 183 0.30 0.13 12.00
CA ILE A 183 0.08 -0.96 11.05
C ILE A 183 1.41 -1.45 10.48
N LEU A 184 1.58 -2.75 10.33
CA LEU A 184 2.69 -3.31 9.57
C LEU A 184 2.43 -3.03 8.09
N LYS A 185 3.20 -2.11 7.52
CA LYS A 185 2.97 -1.61 6.15
C LYS A 185 3.69 -2.44 5.10
N ASP A 186 4.95 -2.75 5.35
CA ASP A 186 5.82 -3.36 4.34
C ASP A 186 7.03 -4.05 4.99
N ILE A 187 7.65 -4.97 4.27
CA ILE A 187 8.91 -5.61 4.66
C ILE A 187 9.89 -5.48 3.50
N LYS A 188 10.95 -4.70 3.70
CA LYS A 188 12.02 -4.51 2.72
C LYS A 188 13.17 -5.45 3.01
N VAL A 189 13.53 -6.27 2.03
CA VAL A 189 14.74 -7.12 2.13
C VAL A 189 15.95 -6.28 1.78
N THR A 190 16.85 -6.07 2.75
CA THR A 190 18.09 -5.34 2.57
C THR A 190 19.29 -6.26 2.76
N ALA A 191 20.48 -5.80 2.35
CA ALA A 191 21.73 -6.54 2.58
C ALA A 191 21.98 -6.84 4.08
N ARG A 192 21.38 -6.06 4.99
CA ARG A 192 21.50 -6.24 6.45
C ARG A 192 20.42 -7.15 7.04
N GLY A 193 19.38 -7.46 6.26
CA GLY A 193 18.24 -8.28 6.68
C GLY A 193 16.90 -7.64 6.34
N PRO A 194 15.78 -8.26 6.73
CA PRO A 194 14.44 -7.70 6.56
C PRO A 194 14.31 -6.46 7.43
N GLU A 195 13.93 -5.33 6.82
CA GLU A 195 13.51 -4.12 7.51
C GLU A 195 11.98 -4.09 7.52
N ILE A 196 11.39 -4.31 8.67
CA ILE A 196 9.94 -4.30 8.87
C ILE A 196 9.52 -2.85 9.09
N ILE A 197 8.58 -2.37 8.29
CA ILE A 197 8.14 -0.98 8.31
C ILE A 197 6.77 -0.88 8.99
N LEU A 198 6.72 -0.11 10.04
CA LEU A 198 5.49 0.29 10.71
C LEU A 198 5.02 1.64 10.16
N SER A 199 3.71 1.82 10.03
CA SER A 199 3.09 3.09 9.68
C SER A 199 2.02 3.49 10.70
N ARG A 200 1.93 4.80 10.97
CA ARG A 200 0.84 5.44 11.69
C ARG A 200 0.12 6.47 10.82
N SER A 201 0.72 6.80 9.67
CA SER A 201 0.17 7.76 8.70
C SER A 201 -0.67 7.09 7.61
N ASP A 202 -0.61 5.79 7.45
CA ASP A 202 -1.35 5.02 6.46
C ASP A 202 -2.87 5.03 6.76
N ASP A 203 -3.68 5.09 5.71
CA ASP A 203 -5.14 5.08 5.83
C ASP A 203 -5.65 3.77 6.44
N SER A 204 -5.00 2.65 6.10
CA SER A 204 -5.32 1.33 6.66
C SER A 204 -5.15 1.26 8.18
N PHE A 205 -4.30 2.12 8.76
CA PHE A 205 -4.20 2.19 10.22
C PHE A 205 -5.50 2.69 10.87
N LEU A 206 -6.14 3.69 10.24
CA LEU A 206 -7.45 4.17 10.69
C LEU A 206 -8.52 3.09 10.55
N GLU A 207 -8.56 2.38 9.41
CA GLU A 207 -9.51 1.28 9.19
C GLU A 207 -9.37 0.19 10.27
N LYS A 208 -8.15 -0.23 10.54
CA LYS A 208 -7.87 -1.25 11.58
C LYS A 208 -8.18 -0.78 13.00
N LEU A 209 -8.06 0.51 13.29
CA LEU A 209 -8.52 1.06 14.57
C LEU A 209 -10.04 1.02 14.69
N PHE A 210 -10.78 1.28 13.59
CA PHE A 210 -12.22 1.13 13.56
C PHE A 210 -12.65 -0.32 13.75
N GLU A 211 -12.02 -1.28 13.07
CA GLU A 211 -12.28 -2.71 13.26
C GLU A 211 -12.07 -3.14 14.72
N LEU A 212 -11.01 -2.65 15.37
CA LEU A 212 -10.68 -3.00 16.75
C LEU A 212 -11.67 -2.44 17.78
N GLU A 213 -12.16 -1.20 17.57
CA GLU A 213 -13.01 -0.49 18.54
C GLU A 213 -14.50 -0.72 18.32
N ILE A 214 -14.90 -1.20 17.14
CA ILE A 214 -16.30 -1.32 16.72
C ILE A 214 -16.60 -2.77 16.36
N PRO A 215 -17.20 -3.55 17.28
CA PRO A 215 -17.50 -4.96 17.04
C PRO A 215 -18.37 -5.20 15.80
N GLU A 216 -19.28 -4.27 15.49
CA GLU A 216 -20.16 -4.37 14.33
C GLU A 216 -19.39 -4.31 12.99
N ILE A 217 -18.19 -3.74 12.98
CA ILE A 217 -17.27 -3.76 11.82
C ILE A 217 -16.51 -5.09 11.81
N GLU A 218 -15.99 -5.54 12.96
CA GLU A 218 -15.30 -6.83 13.10
C GLU A 218 -16.20 -7.99 12.68
N ASP A 219 -17.50 -7.94 13.05
CA ASP A 219 -18.52 -8.93 12.71
C ASP A 219 -19.00 -8.81 11.24
N GLY A 220 -18.55 -7.82 10.48
CA GLY A 220 -18.94 -7.57 9.09
C GLY A 220 -20.38 -7.05 8.91
N ILE A 221 -21.05 -6.59 9.99
CA ILE A 221 -22.38 -5.98 9.93
C ILE A 221 -22.30 -4.55 9.37
N ILE A 222 -21.22 -3.84 9.71
CA ILE A 222 -20.89 -2.53 9.16
C ILE A 222 -19.63 -2.67 8.31
N GLU A 223 -19.68 -2.16 7.11
CA GLU A 223 -18.60 -2.19 6.15
C GLU A 223 -18.01 -0.77 5.99
N ILE A 224 -16.69 -0.65 6.01
CA ILE A 224 -15.98 0.56 5.62
C ILE A 224 -15.88 0.56 4.09
N LYS A 225 -16.53 1.50 3.42
CA LYS A 225 -16.53 1.61 1.95
C LYS A 225 -15.33 2.37 1.42
N SER A 226 -14.92 3.42 2.09
CA SER A 226 -13.75 4.22 1.70
C SER A 226 -13.23 5.04 2.87
N VAL A 227 -11.93 5.33 2.82
CA VAL A 227 -11.22 6.19 3.77
C VAL A 227 -10.38 7.20 3.00
N SER A 228 -10.33 8.42 3.46
CA SER A 228 -9.37 9.43 3.02
C SER A 228 -8.85 10.19 4.22
N ARG A 229 -7.52 10.30 4.33
CA ARG A 229 -6.87 10.74 5.54
C ARG A 229 -5.77 11.77 5.28
N VAL A 230 -5.70 12.76 6.14
CA VAL A 230 -4.52 13.60 6.35
C VAL A 230 -4.06 13.33 7.78
N ALA A 231 -3.11 12.42 7.90
CA ALA A 231 -2.66 11.89 9.19
C ALA A 231 -2.31 13.01 10.20
N GLY A 232 -2.89 12.91 11.40
CA GLY A 232 -2.71 13.87 12.48
C GLY A 232 -3.52 15.16 12.36
N ASP A 233 -4.34 15.34 11.29
CA ASP A 233 -5.19 16.53 11.14
C ASP A 233 -6.67 16.14 10.98
N ARG A 234 -7.07 15.57 9.84
CA ARG A 234 -8.47 15.22 9.58
C ARG A 234 -8.60 14.03 8.66
N SER A 235 -9.62 13.21 8.92
CA SER A 235 -9.99 12.06 8.09
C SER A 235 -11.47 12.03 7.80
N LYS A 236 -11.85 11.45 6.67
CA LYS A 236 -13.22 11.12 6.32
C LYS A 236 -13.31 9.61 6.08
N ILE A 237 -14.33 8.98 6.68
CA ILE A 237 -14.58 7.56 6.55
C ILE A 237 -16.04 7.33 6.16
N VAL A 238 -16.27 6.56 5.11
CA VAL A 238 -17.61 6.19 4.65
C VAL A 238 -17.93 4.79 5.16
N VAL A 239 -19.03 4.67 5.88
CA VAL A 239 -19.50 3.43 6.47
C VAL A 239 -20.88 3.06 5.93
N TYR A 240 -21.14 1.76 5.82
CA TYR A 240 -22.38 1.20 5.33
C TYR A 240 -22.83 0.05 6.21
N SER A 241 -24.12 -0.07 6.47
CA SER A 241 -24.71 -1.26 7.08
C SER A 241 -25.68 -1.92 6.12
N SER A 242 -25.56 -3.24 5.97
CA SER A 242 -26.51 -4.06 5.22
C SER A 242 -27.85 -4.22 5.95
N ASP A 243 -27.83 -4.11 7.27
CA ASP A 243 -29.05 -4.14 8.09
C ASP A 243 -29.60 -2.73 8.31
N ARG A 244 -30.75 -2.45 7.69
CA ARG A 244 -31.43 -1.13 7.79
C ARG A 244 -31.82 -0.73 9.21
N ARG A 245 -31.83 -1.67 10.18
CA ARG A 245 -32.14 -1.39 11.60
C ARG A 245 -30.95 -0.84 12.35
N ILE A 246 -29.75 -0.92 11.76
CA ILE A 246 -28.51 -0.49 12.39
C ILE A 246 -28.09 0.85 11.78
N ASP A 247 -27.99 1.86 12.63
CA ASP A 247 -27.37 3.13 12.27
C ASP A 247 -25.85 2.96 12.27
N ALA A 248 -25.26 2.84 11.08
CA ALA A 248 -23.83 2.64 10.91
C ALA A 248 -23.00 3.77 11.54
N VAL A 249 -23.41 5.01 11.38
CA VAL A 249 -22.71 6.17 11.96
C VAL A 249 -22.85 6.19 13.48
N GLY A 250 -24.04 5.97 13.99
CA GLY A 250 -24.31 5.92 15.44
C GLY A 250 -23.54 4.82 16.15
N ALA A 251 -23.43 3.63 15.52
CA ALA A 251 -22.64 2.52 16.05
C ALA A 251 -21.14 2.84 16.10
N CYS A 252 -20.61 3.50 15.06
CA CYS A 252 -19.21 3.93 15.03
C CYS A 252 -18.91 5.03 16.05
N VAL A 253 -19.84 5.95 16.26
CA VAL A 253 -19.69 7.02 17.29
C VAL A 253 -19.76 6.45 18.70
N GLY A 254 -20.69 5.51 18.92
CA GLY A 254 -20.95 4.90 20.24
C GLY A 254 -21.65 5.82 21.22
N MET A 255 -22.02 5.28 22.38
CA MET A 255 -22.70 6.06 23.42
C MET A 255 -21.89 7.28 23.86
N ARG A 256 -22.45 8.48 23.68
CA ARG A 256 -21.78 9.76 24.00
C ARG A 256 -20.42 9.92 23.32
N GLY A 257 -20.21 9.29 22.18
CA GLY A 257 -18.97 9.37 21.44
C GLY A 257 -17.82 8.50 22.01
N SER A 258 -18.11 7.53 22.89
CA SER A 258 -17.07 6.77 23.58
C SER A 258 -16.12 6.02 22.66
N ARG A 259 -16.65 5.37 21.59
CA ARG A 259 -15.86 4.59 20.64
C ARG A 259 -14.97 5.50 19.78
N ILE A 260 -15.57 6.50 19.15
CA ILE A 260 -14.80 7.44 18.31
C ILE A 260 -13.75 8.22 19.10
N GLN A 261 -14.04 8.58 20.37
CA GLN A 261 -13.09 9.25 21.25
C GLN A 261 -11.87 8.37 21.58
N SER A 262 -12.02 7.06 21.63
CA SER A 262 -10.91 6.12 21.81
C SER A 262 -9.95 6.21 20.63
N ILE A 263 -10.49 6.16 19.40
CA ILE A 263 -9.72 6.27 18.16
C ILE A 263 -9.06 7.66 18.04
N VAL A 264 -9.80 8.73 18.27
CA VAL A 264 -9.28 10.11 18.25
C VAL A 264 -8.12 10.30 19.24
N ARG A 265 -8.20 9.67 20.41
CA ARG A 265 -7.14 9.72 21.43
C ARG A 265 -5.89 8.95 20.97
N GLU A 266 -6.04 7.77 20.35
CA GLU A 266 -4.92 7.01 19.77
C GLU A 266 -4.23 7.81 18.66
N LEU A 267 -4.99 8.59 17.90
CA LEU A 267 -4.50 9.43 16.80
C LEU A 267 -4.14 10.86 17.21
N ASN A 268 -3.92 11.10 18.52
CA ASN A 268 -3.49 12.40 19.08
C ASN A 268 -4.34 13.60 18.64
N GLY A 269 -5.66 13.42 18.58
CA GLY A 269 -6.62 14.47 18.30
C GLY A 269 -6.96 14.68 16.84
N GLU A 270 -6.65 13.73 15.96
CA GLU A 270 -7.08 13.74 14.57
C GLU A 270 -8.61 13.78 14.47
N LYS A 271 -9.14 14.72 13.70
CA LYS A 271 -10.60 14.89 13.52
C LYS A 271 -11.10 13.84 12.53
N ILE A 272 -12.14 13.10 12.90
CA ILE A 272 -12.69 12.03 12.08
C ILE A 272 -14.15 12.33 11.75
N ASP A 273 -14.44 12.51 10.46
CA ASP A 273 -15.80 12.67 9.94
C ASP A 273 -16.31 11.29 9.48
N ILE A 274 -17.36 10.78 10.11
CA ILE A 274 -17.99 9.51 9.76
C ILE A 274 -19.19 9.81 8.86
N ILE A 275 -19.21 9.20 7.67
CA ILE A 275 -20.17 9.48 6.61
C ILE A 275 -20.97 8.21 6.33
N ASN A 276 -22.29 8.32 6.36
CA ASN A 276 -23.16 7.21 5.96
C ASN A 276 -23.17 7.10 4.43
N TRP A 277 -22.82 5.94 3.93
CA TRP A 277 -22.82 5.65 2.49
C TRP A 277 -24.22 5.81 1.87
N SER A 278 -24.27 6.15 0.63
CA SER A 278 -25.50 6.20 -0.17
C SER A 278 -25.22 5.73 -1.60
N GLU A 279 -26.18 5.01 -2.16
CA GLU A 279 -26.16 4.59 -3.56
C GLU A 279 -26.25 5.79 -4.51
N ARG A 280 -26.93 6.84 -4.06
CA ARG A 280 -27.08 8.10 -4.80
C ARG A 280 -25.85 8.97 -4.57
N PRO A 281 -25.09 9.29 -5.66
CA PRO A 281 -23.87 10.09 -5.56
C PRO A 281 -24.10 11.46 -4.93
N GLU A 282 -25.22 12.13 -5.27
CA GLU A 282 -25.55 13.47 -4.77
C GLU A 282 -25.61 13.48 -3.23
N ILE A 283 -26.24 12.46 -2.65
CA ILE A 283 -26.38 12.33 -1.20
C ILE A 283 -25.02 12.05 -0.55
N LEU A 284 -24.22 11.17 -1.16
CA LEU A 284 -22.90 10.84 -0.65
C LEU A 284 -21.96 12.04 -0.69
N ILE A 285 -21.93 12.76 -1.82
CA ILE A 285 -21.10 13.94 -2.00
C ILE A 285 -21.52 15.06 -1.04
N SER A 286 -22.82 15.33 -0.94
CA SER A 286 -23.34 16.33 0.03
C SER A 286 -22.93 16.02 1.46
N ARG A 287 -23.00 14.75 1.89
CA ARG A 287 -22.54 14.31 3.21
C ARG A 287 -21.03 14.42 3.38
N ALA A 288 -20.28 14.11 2.32
CA ALA A 288 -18.82 14.17 2.34
C ALA A 288 -18.28 15.60 2.44
N LEU A 289 -19.01 16.58 1.93
CA LEU A 289 -18.66 17.99 1.99
C LEU A 289 -18.92 18.64 3.37
N ALA A 290 -19.61 17.93 4.26
CA ALA A 290 -19.83 18.45 5.63
C ALA A 290 -18.51 18.96 6.26
N PRO A 291 -18.55 20.07 7.05
CA PRO A 291 -19.75 20.72 7.59
C PRO A 291 -20.49 21.67 6.64
N ALA A 292 -19.92 22.04 5.47
CA ALA A 292 -20.60 22.86 4.48
C ALA A 292 -21.70 22.06 3.78
N ARG A 293 -22.75 22.76 3.37
CA ARG A 293 -23.89 22.15 2.69
C ARG A 293 -24.02 22.74 1.29
N PRO A 294 -23.82 21.96 0.23
CA PRO A 294 -24.09 22.46 -1.11
C PRO A 294 -25.59 22.75 -1.26
N ILE A 295 -25.91 23.82 -1.99
CA ILE A 295 -27.27 24.18 -2.38
C ILE A 295 -27.69 23.24 -3.50
N ASP A 296 -26.84 23.14 -4.53
CA ASP A 296 -27.04 22.31 -5.70
C ASP A 296 -25.78 21.50 -6.03
N LEU A 297 -25.98 20.39 -6.73
CA LEU A 297 -24.94 19.48 -7.20
C LEU A 297 -25.21 19.12 -8.67
N TYR A 298 -24.33 19.51 -9.54
CA TYR A 298 -24.38 19.19 -10.96
C TYR A 298 -23.38 18.10 -11.28
N LEU A 299 -23.87 16.88 -11.48
CA LEU A 299 -23.06 15.72 -11.81
C LEU A 299 -22.89 15.61 -13.33
N ASP A 300 -21.68 15.35 -13.77
CA ASP A 300 -21.39 14.99 -15.15
C ASP A 300 -21.81 13.51 -15.36
N GLU A 301 -22.58 13.24 -16.42
CA GLU A 301 -23.09 11.88 -16.70
C GLU A 301 -22.00 10.94 -17.24
N GLU A 302 -20.96 11.48 -17.86
CA GLU A 302 -19.90 10.70 -18.52
C GLU A 302 -18.65 10.53 -17.66
N ARG A 303 -18.44 11.41 -16.65
CA ARG A 303 -17.21 11.48 -15.86
C ARG A 303 -17.52 11.55 -14.36
N PRO A 304 -16.67 11.03 -13.49
CA PRO A 304 -16.81 11.20 -12.05
C PRO A 304 -16.42 12.65 -11.64
N PHE A 305 -17.19 13.62 -12.11
CA PHE A 305 -17.01 15.04 -11.87
C PHE A 305 -18.32 15.65 -11.38
N VAL A 306 -18.23 16.60 -10.46
CA VAL A 306 -19.38 17.32 -9.92
C VAL A 306 -19.03 18.76 -9.63
N VAL A 307 -19.91 19.67 -10.02
CA VAL A 307 -19.90 21.06 -9.57
C VAL A 307 -20.82 21.20 -8.37
N ALA A 308 -20.27 21.59 -7.24
CA ALA A 308 -21.00 21.79 -6.00
C ALA A 308 -21.16 23.30 -5.76
N VAL A 309 -22.40 23.77 -5.76
CA VAL A 309 -22.75 25.18 -5.55
C VAL A 309 -23.02 25.45 -4.08
N PHE A 310 -22.42 26.50 -3.55
CA PHE A 310 -22.57 26.90 -2.17
C PHE A 310 -23.02 28.36 -2.04
N GLU A 311 -23.68 28.68 -0.93
CA GLU A 311 -23.81 30.08 -0.53
C GLU A 311 -22.41 30.69 -0.37
N ASP A 312 -22.26 31.96 -0.74
CA ASP A 312 -20.97 32.65 -0.81
C ASP A 312 -20.18 32.58 0.51
N GLU A 313 -20.90 32.56 1.65
CA GLU A 313 -20.33 32.47 2.98
C GLU A 313 -19.81 31.07 3.33
N GLU A 314 -20.41 30.00 2.73
CA GLU A 314 -20.07 28.60 3.02
C GLU A 314 -18.94 28.07 2.15
N LEU A 315 -18.63 28.68 1.01
CA LEU A 315 -17.61 28.21 0.09
C LEU A 315 -16.25 28.00 0.75
N SER A 316 -15.84 28.96 1.59
CA SER A 316 -14.56 28.86 2.31
C SER A 316 -14.51 27.64 3.25
N MET A 317 -15.64 27.27 3.85
CA MET A 317 -15.77 26.09 4.70
C MET A 317 -15.81 24.79 3.88
N ALA A 318 -16.45 24.80 2.71
CA ALA A 318 -16.49 23.70 1.78
C ALA A 318 -15.09 23.32 1.27
N ILE A 319 -14.31 24.34 0.87
CA ILE A 319 -12.91 24.14 0.45
C ILE A 319 -12.05 23.70 1.63
N GLY A 320 -12.21 24.34 2.79
CA GLY A 320 -11.42 24.10 3.98
C GLY A 320 -10.00 24.65 3.90
N LYS A 321 -9.26 24.54 5.00
CA LYS A 321 -7.87 25.00 5.08
C LYS A 321 -6.99 24.30 4.02
N ASN A 322 -6.34 25.05 3.16
CA ASN A 322 -5.50 24.55 2.06
C ASN A 322 -6.21 23.54 1.12
N GLY A 323 -7.51 23.66 0.92
CA GLY A 323 -8.30 22.75 0.10
C GLY A 323 -8.49 21.36 0.71
N GLN A 324 -8.26 21.19 2.00
CA GLN A 324 -8.26 19.89 2.66
C GLN A 324 -9.64 19.23 2.67
N ASN A 325 -10.72 19.99 2.98
CA ASN A 325 -12.04 19.40 3.10
C ASN A 325 -12.54 18.87 1.74
N ILE A 326 -12.41 19.68 0.67
CA ILE A 326 -12.80 19.28 -0.66
C ILE A 326 -11.96 18.11 -1.21
N ARG A 327 -10.64 18.10 -0.94
CA ARG A 327 -9.76 17.01 -1.34
C ARG A 327 -10.12 15.70 -0.65
N LEU A 328 -10.38 15.72 0.65
CA LEU A 328 -10.82 14.54 1.40
C LEU A 328 -12.19 14.05 0.91
N ALA A 329 -13.11 14.96 0.64
CA ALA A 329 -14.42 14.63 0.08
C ALA A 329 -14.30 14.01 -1.32
N SER A 330 -13.49 14.59 -2.20
CA SER A 330 -13.24 14.05 -3.54
C SER A 330 -12.66 12.63 -3.48
N ASN A 331 -11.66 12.40 -2.65
CA ASN A 331 -11.04 11.09 -2.52
C ASN A 331 -12.00 10.03 -1.97
N VAL A 332 -12.78 10.38 -0.93
CA VAL A 332 -13.66 9.41 -0.27
C VAL A 332 -14.89 9.06 -1.10
N THR A 333 -15.30 9.96 -2.01
CA THR A 333 -16.44 9.74 -2.92
C THR A 333 -16.03 9.22 -4.28
N ASN A 334 -14.75 9.28 -4.64
CA ASN A 334 -14.21 9.03 -5.98
C ASN A 334 -14.75 9.98 -7.07
N TYR A 335 -15.23 11.16 -6.66
CA TYR A 335 -15.63 12.22 -7.59
C TYR A 335 -14.66 13.40 -7.51
N ARG A 336 -14.29 13.96 -8.64
CA ARG A 336 -13.63 15.25 -8.66
C ARG A 336 -14.69 16.33 -8.39
N ILE A 337 -14.56 17.01 -7.25
CA ILE A 337 -15.51 18.02 -6.81
C ILE A 337 -14.93 19.40 -7.11
N ASP A 338 -15.67 20.22 -7.81
CA ASP A 338 -15.42 21.65 -7.98
C ASP A 338 -16.43 22.44 -7.17
N ALA A 339 -15.96 23.38 -6.36
CA ALA A 339 -16.81 24.14 -5.46
C ALA A 339 -16.89 25.60 -5.93
N VAL A 340 -18.10 26.05 -6.23
CA VAL A 340 -18.37 27.38 -6.78
C VAL A 340 -19.35 28.14 -5.90
N LYS A 341 -19.27 29.47 -5.94
CA LYS A 341 -20.24 30.33 -5.27
C LYS A 341 -21.55 30.40 -6.05
N ARG A 342 -22.64 30.54 -5.32
CA ARG A 342 -23.94 30.79 -5.95
C ARG A 342 -23.95 32.05 -6.84
N SER A 343 -23.28 33.12 -6.36
CA SER A 343 -23.17 34.37 -7.12
C SER A 343 -22.38 34.25 -8.45
N GLU A 344 -21.43 33.29 -8.50
CA GLU A 344 -20.58 33.03 -9.67
C GLU A 344 -21.13 31.89 -10.55
N HIS A 345 -21.99 31.04 -9.97
CA HIS A 345 -22.55 29.90 -10.72
C HIS A 345 -23.66 30.37 -11.64
N GLN A 346 -23.41 30.24 -12.92
CA GLN A 346 -24.40 30.52 -13.98
C GLN A 346 -25.23 29.26 -14.32
N GLY A 347 -25.43 28.36 -13.39
CA GLY A 347 -26.08 27.04 -13.42
C GLY A 347 -27.06 26.81 -14.56
N GLU A 348 -28.35 26.86 -14.26
CA GLU A 348 -29.46 26.61 -15.18
C GLU A 348 -29.54 27.58 -16.39
N ASN A 349 -28.77 28.66 -16.39
CA ASN A 349 -28.68 29.60 -17.49
C ASN A 349 -27.50 29.37 -18.44
N ASN A 350 -26.69 28.33 -18.23
CA ASN A 350 -25.59 28.01 -19.13
C ASN A 350 -26.04 26.97 -20.16
N ILE A 351 -26.35 27.42 -21.37
CA ILE A 351 -26.91 26.62 -22.45
C ILE A 351 -25.76 26.21 -23.37
N TYR A 352 -25.72 24.93 -23.76
CA TYR A 352 -24.83 24.48 -24.81
C TYR A 352 -25.26 25.09 -26.13
N LEU A 353 -24.33 25.73 -26.84
CA LEU A 353 -24.63 26.41 -28.08
C LEU A 353 -25.13 25.47 -29.18
N GLU A 354 -24.84 24.18 -29.08
CA GLU A 354 -25.35 23.13 -29.97
C GLU A 354 -26.82 22.77 -29.72
N GLU A 355 -27.37 23.07 -28.54
CA GLU A 355 -28.76 22.82 -28.17
C GLU A 355 -29.70 23.92 -28.68
N ILE A 356 -29.14 25.01 -29.17
CA ILE A 356 -29.92 26.12 -29.77
C ILE A 356 -30.31 25.75 -31.20
N GLU A 357 -31.51 25.21 -31.40
CA GLU A 357 -32.00 24.74 -32.71
C GLU A 357 -31.94 25.79 -33.82
N GLU A 358 -32.12 27.08 -33.49
CA GLU A 358 -32.07 28.19 -34.43
C GLU A 358 -30.65 28.68 -34.77
N LEU A 359 -29.62 28.10 -34.15
CA LEU A 359 -28.22 28.40 -34.43
C LEU A 359 -27.69 27.45 -35.53
N ASN A 360 -27.07 28.06 -36.55
CA ASN A 360 -26.57 27.30 -37.70
C ASN A 360 -25.38 26.41 -37.28
N GLU A 361 -25.42 25.11 -37.61
CA GLU A 361 -24.35 24.14 -37.34
C GLU A 361 -22.95 24.64 -37.72
N LYS A 362 -22.82 25.42 -38.78
CA LYS A 362 -21.54 26.01 -39.20
C LYS A 362 -21.00 27.00 -38.16
N HIS A 363 -21.87 27.74 -37.50
CA HIS A 363 -21.47 28.71 -36.47
C HIS A 363 -21.14 27.99 -35.18
N VAL A 364 -21.88 26.91 -34.83
CA VAL A 364 -21.60 26.04 -33.69
C VAL A 364 -20.22 25.44 -33.84
N ASN A 365 -19.90 24.86 -35.00
CA ASN A 365 -18.58 24.25 -35.25
C ASN A 365 -17.45 25.29 -35.18
N ILE A 366 -17.64 26.51 -35.72
CA ILE A 366 -16.64 27.58 -35.64
C ILE A 366 -16.40 28.01 -34.18
N LEU A 367 -17.44 28.08 -33.37
CA LEU A 367 -17.36 28.43 -31.95
C LEU A 367 -16.66 27.32 -31.17
N SER A 368 -17.05 26.06 -31.38
CA SER A 368 -16.44 24.90 -30.78
C SER A 368 -14.95 24.74 -31.12
N ASP A 369 -14.56 25.00 -32.37
CA ASP A 369 -13.16 25.00 -32.81
C ASP A 369 -12.31 26.07 -32.09
N ASN A 370 -12.96 27.10 -31.55
CA ASN A 370 -12.33 28.15 -30.74
C ASN A 370 -12.54 27.97 -29.21
N ASN A 371 -12.96 26.78 -28.78
CA ASN A 371 -13.26 26.42 -27.35
C ASN A 371 -14.41 27.25 -26.74
N ILE A 372 -15.35 27.70 -27.55
CA ILE A 372 -16.59 28.41 -27.13
C ILE A 372 -17.73 27.42 -27.34
N VAL A 373 -18.10 26.70 -26.28
CA VAL A 373 -19.08 25.60 -26.35
C VAL A 373 -20.39 25.97 -25.68
N THR A 374 -20.35 26.87 -24.70
CA THR A 374 -21.49 27.25 -23.90
C THR A 374 -21.82 28.74 -24.02
N SER A 375 -23.03 29.13 -23.57
CA SER A 375 -23.45 30.52 -23.52
C SER A 375 -22.57 31.36 -22.60
N ALA A 376 -22.04 30.78 -21.52
CA ALA A 376 -21.09 31.44 -20.62
C ALA A 376 -19.76 31.71 -21.32
N ASP A 377 -19.20 30.73 -22.03
CA ASP A 377 -17.94 30.90 -22.77
C ASP A 377 -18.07 32.05 -23.80
N PHE A 378 -19.27 32.19 -24.38
CA PHE A 378 -19.54 33.22 -25.36
C PHE A 378 -19.69 34.61 -24.72
N GLU A 379 -20.31 34.69 -23.53
CA GLU A 379 -20.53 35.95 -22.80
C GLU A 379 -19.27 36.48 -22.12
N ASP A 380 -18.37 35.56 -21.68
CA ASP A 380 -17.11 35.92 -21.01
C ASP A 380 -16.07 36.53 -21.98
N LEU A 381 -16.26 36.38 -23.27
CA LEU A 381 -15.34 36.91 -24.29
C LEU A 381 -15.75 38.30 -24.77
N ASP A 382 -14.76 39.19 -24.87
CA ASP A 382 -14.97 40.51 -25.45
C ASP A 382 -15.50 40.41 -26.87
N LYS A 383 -16.47 41.31 -27.21
CA LYS A 383 -17.06 41.40 -28.54
C LYS A 383 -16.03 41.49 -29.68
N ASP A 384 -14.94 42.20 -29.45
CA ASP A 384 -13.86 42.35 -30.44
C ASP A 384 -13.11 41.05 -30.67
N HIS A 385 -12.98 40.22 -29.64
CA HIS A 385 -12.39 38.89 -29.74
C HIS A 385 -13.24 37.96 -30.61
N ILE A 386 -14.56 37.90 -30.35
CA ILE A 386 -15.50 37.06 -31.11
C ILE A 386 -15.57 37.52 -32.56
N LEU A 387 -15.57 38.81 -32.84
CA LEU A 387 -15.55 39.35 -34.18
C LEU A 387 -14.24 39.13 -34.94
N SER A 388 -13.16 38.82 -34.24
CA SER A 388 -11.87 38.42 -34.83
C SER A 388 -11.88 37.00 -35.40
N ILE A 389 -12.83 36.17 -34.96
CA ILE A 389 -12.98 34.78 -35.39
C ILE A 389 -13.51 34.76 -36.85
N LYS A 390 -12.75 34.12 -37.72
CA LYS A 390 -13.06 34.01 -39.13
C LYS A 390 -14.36 33.24 -39.33
N GLY A 391 -15.40 33.96 -39.83
CA GLY A 391 -16.72 33.38 -40.08
C GLY A 391 -17.83 33.90 -39.14
N LEU A 392 -17.47 34.66 -38.09
CA LEU A 392 -18.42 35.34 -37.21
C LEU A 392 -18.41 36.85 -37.49
N GLY A 393 -19.48 37.34 -38.03
CA GLY A 393 -19.66 38.78 -38.30
C GLY A 393 -20.58 39.46 -37.27
N PRO A 394 -20.68 40.82 -37.32
CA PRO A 394 -21.49 41.57 -36.34
C PRO A 394 -22.96 41.13 -36.28
N LYS A 395 -23.56 40.79 -37.42
CA LYS A 395 -24.93 40.29 -37.46
C LYS A 395 -25.09 38.89 -36.84
N THR A 396 -24.08 38.05 -37.01
CA THR A 396 -24.06 36.69 -36.41
C THR A 396 -23.91 36.80 -34.91
N TYR A 397 -23.04 37.68 -34.43
CA TYR A 397 -22.84 37.96 -33.00
C TYR A 397 -24.16 38.43 -32.34
N GLU A 398 -24.84 39.43 -32.91
CA GLU A 398 -26.13 39.94 -32.40
C GLU A 398 -27.21 38.86 -32.41
N LYS A 399 -27.23 37.99 -33.43
CA LYS A 399 -28.16 36.87 -33.51
C LYS A 399 -27.89 35.85 -32.40
N ILE A 400 -26.63 35.49 -32.16
CA ILE A 400 -26.26 34.50 -31.12
C ILE A 400 -26.67 35.03 -29.74
N ILE A 401 -26.36 36.29 -29.40
CA ILE A 401 -26.77 36.93 -28.15
C ILE A 401 -28.28 36.89 -27.94
N SER A 402 -29.05 37.28 -29.03
CA SER A 402 -30.50 37.28 -28.91
C SER A 402 -31.08 35.87 -28.70
N LEU A 403 -30.50 34.85 -29.32
CA LEU A 403 -30.91 33.46 -29.13
C LEU A 403 -30.57 32.97 -27.72
N ILE A 404 -29.37 33.24 -27.22
CA ILE A 404 -28.97 32.91 -25.86
C ILE A 404 -29.94 33.51 -24.83
N GLN A 405 -30.34 34.79 -25.01
CA GLN A 405 -31.29 35.45 -24.11
C GLN A 405 -32.67 34.78 -24.12
N VAL A 406 -33.20 34.45 -25.30
CA VAL A 406 -34.49 33.76 -25.45
C VAL A 406 -34.50 32.38 -24.81
N TYR A 407 -33.42 31.61 -24.99
CA TYR A 407 -33.31 30.28 -24.41
C TYR A 407 -33.11 30.34 -22.88
N LYS A 408 -32.39 31.35 -22.36
CA LYS A 408 -32.28 31.60 -20.90
C LYS A 408 -33.62 31.97 -20.27
N GLU A 409 -34.46 32.77 -20.97
CA GLU A 409 -35.80 33.11 -20.50
C GLU A 409 -36.71 31.89 -20.49
N LYS A 410 -36.68 31.04 -21.51
CA LYS A 410 -37.46 29.78 -21.56
C LYS A 410 -37.05 28.81 -20.44
N ALA A 411 -35.75 28.59 -20.19
CA ALA A 411 -35.26 27.73 -19.14
C ALA A 411 -35.72 28.19 -17.74
N THR A 412 -35.80 29.52 -17.52
CA THR A 412 -36.29 30.08 -16.24
C THR A 412 -37.83 29.96 -16.10
N GLU A 413 -38.59 29.88 -17.18
CA GLU A 413 -40.04 29.65 -17.12
C GLU A 413 -40.39 28.19 -16.85
N ASP A 414 -39.69 27.23 -17.48
CA ASP A 414 -39.89 25.79 -17.27
C ASP A 414 -39.58 25.36 -15.82
N VAL A 415 -38.59 25.95 -15.17
CA VAL A 415 -38.25 25.72 -13.75
C VAL A 415 -39.34 26.24 -12.81
N LYS A 416 -39.97 27.37 -13.13
CA LYS A 416 -41.06 27.93 -12.33
C LYS A 416 -42.35 27.11 -12.42
N GLU A 417 -42.60 26.44 -13.55
CA GLU A 417 -43.76 25.55 -13.71
C GLU A 417 -43.54 24.23 -12.91
N ASN A 418 -42.34 23.62 -12.97
CA ASN A 418 -42.04 22.39 -12.23
C ASN A 418 -42.04 22.58 -10.71
N VAL A 419 -41.57 23.72 -10.18
CA VAL A 419 -41.61 24.03 -8.74
C VAL A 419 -43.05 24.23 -8.24
N ASN A 420 -43.97 24.70 -9.09
CA ASN A 420 -45.36 24.84 -8.71
C ASN A 420 -46.15 23.50 -8.73
N GLU A 421 -45.78 22.55 -9.57
CA GLU A 421 -46.38 21.21 -9.56
C GLU A 421 -45.97 20.39 -8.35
N ASP A 422 -44.68 20.45 -7.91
CA ASP A 422 -44.22 19.74 -6.72
C ASP A 422 -44.78 20.31 -5.41
N THR A 423 -45.12 21.59 -5.35
CA THR A 423 -45.76 22.20 -4.17
C THR A 423 -47.24 21.87 -4.05
N VAL A 424 -47.96 21.64 -5.15
CA VAL A 424 -49.38 21.26 -5.15
C VAL A 424 -49.59 19.80 -4.74
N THR A 425 -48.62 18.90 -5.09
CA THR A 425 -48.70 17.49 -4.71
C THR A 425 -48.39 17.21 -3.24
N GLN A 426 -47.69 18.10 -2.55
CA GLN A 426 -47.38 17.96 -1.12
C GLN A 426 -48.51 18.49 -0.20
N GLU A 427 -49.39 19.35 -0.70
CA GLU A 427 -50.57 19.82 0.05
C GLU A 427 -51.79 18.89 -0.07
N GLU A 428 -51.80 17.94 -1.01
CA GLU A 428 -52.87 16.95 -1.15
C GLU A 428 -52.60 15.62 -0.38
N GLU A 429 -51.40 15.40 0.13
CA GLU A 429 -51.01 14.22 0.94
C GLU A 429 -50.82 14.52 2.44
N ALA A 430 -51.12 15.73 2.92
CA ALA A 430 -51.08 16.10 4.34
C ALA A 430 -52.52 16.23 4.90
#